data_793e1e85f2dd264a3a33ffb6338acd65
#
_entry.id   793e1e85f2dd264a3a33ffb6338acd65
#
_cell.length_a   1.000
_cell.length_b   1.000
_cell.length_c   1.000
_cell.angle_alpha   90.00
_cell.angle_beta   90.00
_cell.angle_gamma   90.00
#
_symmetry.space_group_name_H-M   'P 1'
#
loop_
_entity.id
_entity.type
_entity.pdbx_description
1 polymer ?
#
loop_
_entity_poly.entity_id
_entity_poly.type
_entity_poly.pdbx_seq_one_letter_code
_entity_poly.pdbx_strand_id
1 'polypeptide(L)'
;IYNSWDDCKKMVDGFPGAVYKSFKTLEEAEAFVGAEGSSRKRSEKAEKPDTGKQEQNPAVYAFVDGSYNIATKVYGYGGFLIHNGEKEVLQGSGNDAEMASMRNVSGEILGAMAAVERAIELKLPEVTIYYDYMGIEMWAEGAWKRNRQGTIAYYEYMQSAKNKIRIK
;
A
#
# COMPACT_ATOMS: atom_id res chain seq x y z
N ILE A 1 23.26 -9.69 12.75
CA ILE A 1 22.41 -10.75 12.19
C ILE A 1 22.12 -11.76 13.29
N TYR A 2 20.88 -12.18 13.44
CA TYR A 2 20.40 -13.12 14.47
C TYR A 2 19.75 -14.32 13.79
N ASN A 3 19.88 -15.49 14.40
CA ASN A 3 19.32 -16.74 13.87
C ASN A 3 17.87 -17.00 14.34
N SER A 4 17.38 -16.20 15.30
CA SER A 4 16.02 -16.29 15.79
C SER A 4 15.38 -14.91 15.98
N TRP A 5 14.06 -14.85 15.90
CA TRP A 5 13.31 -13.63 16.19
C TRP A 5 13.44 -13.21 17.66
N ASP A 6 13.45 -14.15 18.58
CA ASP A 6 13.54 -13.86 20.02
C ASP A 6 14.85 -13.15 20.38
N ASP A 7 15.96 -13.52 19.75
CA ASP A 7 17.25 -12.86 19.97
C ASP A 7 17.30 -11.49 19.31
N CYS A 8 16.75 -11.36 18.10
CA CYS A 8 16.61 -10.07 17.43
C CYS A 8 15.76 -9.12 18.25
N LYS A 9 14.61 -9.58 18.74
CA LYS A 9 13.66 -8.79 19.52
C LYS A 9 14.29 -8.20 20.79
N LYS A 10 15.09 -8.99 21.53
CA LYS A 10 15.78 -8.52 22.74
C LYS A 10 16.68 -7.32 22.48
N MET A 11 17.24 -7.22 21.27
CA MET A 11 18.19 -6.17 20.91
C MET A 11 17.53 -4.95 20.29
N VAL A 12 16.34 -5.09 19.67
CA VAL A 12 15.64 -4.00 19.01
C VAL A 12 14.48 -3.42 19.86
N ASP A 13 14.04 -4.16 20.87
CA ASP A 13 12.97 -3.75 21.76
C ASP A 13 13.39 -2.52 22.59
N GLY A 14 12.62 -1.44 22.48
CA GLY A 14 12.94 -0.17 23.14
C GLY A 14 13.97 0.71 22.41
N PHE A 15 14.44 0.33 21.21
CA PHE A 15 15.37 1.14 20.43
C PHE A 15 14.62 1.97 19.39
N PRO A 16 14.48 3.30 19.55
CA PRO A 16 13.77 4.15 18.60
C PRO A 16 14.46 4.13 17.22
N GLY A 17 13.69 3.77 16.16
CA GLY A 17 14.22 3.71 14.80
C GLY A 17 14.95 2.42 14.44
N ALA A 18 14.81 1.36 15.23
CA ALA A 18 15.36 0.05 14.87
C ALA A 18 14.70 -0.49 13.60
N VAL A 19 15.53 -0.80 12.60
CA VAL A 19 15.11 -1.44 11.35
C VAL A 19 15.52 -2.90 11.38
N TYR A 20 14.57 -3.80 11.17
CA TYR A 20 14.80 -5.24 11.14
C TYR A 20 13.95 -5.91 10.07
N LYS A 21 14.50 -6.96 9.47
CA LYS A 21 13.85 -7.72 8.41
C LYS A 21 14.28 -9.19 8.49
N SER A 22 13.38 -10.10 8.16
CA SER A 22 13.69 -11.52 8.04
C SER A 22 14.13 -11.87 6.61
N PHE A 23 15.10 -12.77 6.50
CA PHE A 23 15.64 -13.25 5.23
C PHE A 23 15.67 -14.77 5.23
N LYS A 24 15.65 -15.37 4.06
CA LYS A 24 15.70 -16.84 3.90
C LYS A 24 17.15 -17.36 3.90
N THR A 25 18.09 -16.52 3.53
CA THR A 25 19.52 -16.87 3.46
C THR A 25 20.37 -15.87 4.23
N LEU A 26 21.54 -16.33 4.68
CA LEU A 26 22.51 -15.48 5.37
C LEU A 26 23.06 -14.37 4.45
N GLU A 27 23.29 -14.69 3.19
CA GLU A 27 23.81 -13.77 2.17
C GLU A 27 22.88 -12.57 1.94
N GLU A 28 21.56 -12.80 1.91
CA GLU A 28 20.56 -11.73 1.82
C GLU A 28 20.56 -10.83 3.07
N ALA A 29 20.75 -11.43 4.25
CA ALA A 29 20.82 -10.69 5.50
C ALA A 29 22.09 -9.85 5.61
N GLU A 30 23.23 -10.36 5.15
CA GLU A 30 24.51 -9.65 5.10
C GLU A 30 24.47 -8.47 4.12
N ALA A 31 23.87 -8.67 2.95
CA ALA A 31 23.68 -7.61 1.96
C ALA A 31 22.82 -6.46 2.52
N PHE A 32 21.78 -6.77 3.28
CA PHE A 32 20.94 -5.76 3.91
C PHE A 32 21.67 -4.94 4.97
N VAL A 33 22.43 -5.59 5.85
CA VAL A 33 23.24 -4.91 6.90
C VAL A 33 24.37 -4.10 6.27
N GLY A 34 24.99 -4.60 5.21
CA GLY A 34 26.04 -3.88 4.48
C GLY A 34 25.57 -2.63 3.76
N ALA A 35 24.33 -2.62 3.29
CA ALA A 35 23.74 -1.46 2.60
C ALA A 35 23.37 -0.30 3.55
N GLU A 36 23.04 -0.58 4.81
CA GLU A 36 22.67 0.44 5.80
C GLU A 36 23.87 1.14 6.48
N GLY A 37 25.05 0.54 6.43
CA GLY A 37 26.28 1.13 6.99
C GLY A 37 26.85 2.32 6.22
N SER A 38 26.30 2.72 5.09
CA SER A 38 26.86 3.74 4.19
C SER A 38 25.94 4.94 3.93
N SER A 39 25.14 5.38 4.88
CA SER A 39 24.26 6.53 4.69
C SER A 39 24.72 7.76 5.47
N ARG A 40 25.93 8.26 5.17
CA ARG A 40 26.33 9.67 5.37
C ARG A 40 27.47 10.02 4.43
N LYS A 41 27.16 10.42 3.20
CA LYS A 41 27.83 11.53 2.51
C LYS A 41 27.13 11.84 1.18
N ARG A 42 26.79 13.09 1.08
CA ARG A 42 26.31 13.84 -0.07
C ARG A 42 27.39 13.91 -1.15
N SER A 43 26.95 13.93 -2.38
CA SER A 43 27.51 14.52 -3.59
C SER A 43 28.03 13.59 -4.69
N GLU A 44 27.39 13.80 -5.84
CA GLU A 44 27.92 13.87 -7.21
C GLU A 44 28.38 12.60 -7.94
N LYS A 45 27.57 12.28 -8.94
CA LYS A 45 27.87 12.00 -10.36
C LYS A 45 28.98 10.99 -10.71
N ALA A 46 28.55 9.83 -11.19
CA ALA A 46 29.21 9.12 -12.30
C ALA A 46 28.25 8.10 -12.96
N GLU A 47 28.33 8.06 -14.26
CA GLU A 47 27.50 7.35 -15.21
C GLU A 47 27.70 5.84 -15.21
N LYS A 48 26.56 5.13 -15.45
CA LYS A 48 26.20 3.86 -16.11
C LYS A 48 27.24 2.69 -16.24
N PRO A 49 26.79 1.40 -16.28
CA PRO A 49 26.03 0.91 -17.43
C PRO A 49 24.76 0.11 -17.11
N ASP A 50 23.83 0.31 -18.01
CA ASP A 50 22.61 -0.33 -18.35
C ASP A 50 22.67 -1.87 -18.38
N THR A 51 21.72 -2.53 -17.71
CA THR A 51 20.97 -3.71 -18.19
C THR A 51 20.01 -4.17 -17.08
N GLY A 52 18.75 -3.85 -17.20
CA GLY A 52 17.73 -4.41 -16.33
C GLY A 52 16.45 -3.60 -16.46
N LYS A 53 15.43 -4.20 -16.99
CA LYS A 53 14.11 -3.67 -17.18
C LYS A 53 13.73 -2.69 -16.07
N GLN A 54 13.76 -1.41 -16.36
CA GLN A 54 13.04 -0.40 -15.58
C GLN A 54 11.57 -0.80 -15.67
N GLU A 55 11.02 -1.33 -14.59
CA GLU A 55 9.60 -1.24 -14.36
C GLU A 55 9.31 0.26 -14.27
N GLN A 56 8.94 0.84 -15.41
CA GLN A 56 8.46 2.21 -15.44
C GLN A 56 7.21 2.23 -14.57
N ASN A 57 7.27 2.94 -13.46
CA ASN A 57 6.07 3.21 -12.69
C ASN A 57 4.98 3.68 -13.66
N PRO A 58 3.76 3.12 -13.57
CA PRO A 58 2.66 3.55 -14.42
C PRO A 58 2.48 5.06 -14.33
N ALA A 59 2.08 5.70 -15.41
CA ALA A 59 1.92 7.16 -15.46
C ALA A 59 0.88 7.67 -14.46
N VAL A 60 -0.08 6.80 -14.07
CA VAL A 60 -1.11 7.07 -13.07
C VAL A 60 -1.16 5.93 -12.08
N TYR A 61 -0.90 6.24 -10.82
CA TYR A 61 -0.93 5.23 -9.76
C TYR A 61 -1.27 5.84 -8.40
N ALA A 62 -1.84 5.02 -7.53
CA ALA A 62 -2.17 5.39 -6.17
C ALA A 62 -1.60 4.38 -5.17
N PHE A 63 -1.18 4.86 -4.02
CA PHE A 63 -0.94 4.07 -2.82
C PHE A 63 -2.02 4.37 -1.81
N VAL A 64 -2.57 3.33 -1.20
CA VAL A 64 -3.59 3.45 -0.17
C VAL A 64 -3.23 2.54 1.00
N ASP A 65 -3.55 2.99 2.19
CA ASP A 65 -3.34 2.27 3.45
C ASP A 65 -4.51 2.55 4.39
N GLY A 66 -4.96 1.52 5.07
CA GLY A 66 -6.11 1.56 5.97
C GLY A 66 -5.70 1.58 7.44
N SER A 67 -6.45 2.30 8.24
CA SER A 67 -6.27 2.41 9.68
C SER A 67 -7.56 2.16 10.45
N TYR A 68 -7.44 1.79 11.72
CA TYR A 68 -8.58 1.60 12.60
C TYR A 68 -8.25 1.97 14.05
N ASN A 69 -9.10 2.79 14.64
CA ASN A 69 -9.00 3.13 16.06
C ASN A 69 -10.01 2.31 16.88
N ILE A 70 -9.51 1.42 17.72
CA ILE A 70 -10.34 0.52 18.55
C ILE A 70 -11.19 1.29 19.54
N ALA A 71 -10.70 2.39 20.11
CA ALA A 71 -11.41 3.15 21.13
C ALA A 71 -12.60 3.92 20.55
N THR A 72 -12.41 4.55 19.40
CA THR A 72 -13.44 5.36 18.72
C THR A 72 -14.25 4.58 17.70
N LYS A 73 -13.81 3.37 17.32
CA LYS A 73 -14.36 2.55 16.23
C LYS A 73 -14.38 3.27 14.87
N VAL A 74 -13.50 4.26 14.71
CA VAL A 74 -13.30 4.97 13.46
C VAL A 74 -12.28 4.22 12.63
N TYR A 75 -12.62 3.92 11.39
CA TYR A 75 -11.69 3.47 10.36
C TYR A 75 -11.35 4.62 9.44
N GLY A 76 -10.15 4.61 8.90
CA GLY A 76 -9.68 5.67 8.02
C GLY A 76 -8.77 5.14 6.93
N TYR A 77 -8.53 5.95 5.94
CA TYR A 77 -7.51 5.71 4.94
C TYR A 77 -6.64 6.94 4.75
N GLY A 78 -5.41 6.67 4.39
CA GLY A 78 -4.45 7.66 3.90
C GLY A 78 -3.76 7.13 2.66
N GLY A 79 -3.28 8.04 1.82
CA GLY A 79 -2.58 7.65 0.61
C GLY A 79 -2.35 8.82 -0.31
N PHE A 80 -2.03 8.52 -1.55
CA PHE A 80 -1.88 9.54 -2.58
C PHE A 80 -2.10 8.96 -3.98
N LEU A 81 -2.54 9.83 -4.87
CA LEU A 81 -2.65 9.60 -6.31
C LEU A 81 -1.56 10.39 -7.02
N ILE A 82 -0.79 9.70 -7.87
CA ILE A 82 0.17 10.33 -8.78
C ILE A 82 -0.42 10.34 -10.17
N HIS A 83 -0.47 11.52 -10.78
CA HIS A 83 -0.90 11.69 -12.16
C HIS A 83 -0.19 12.91 -12.77
N ASN A 84 0.20 12.83 -14.03
CA ASN A 84 0.88 13.92 -14.74
C ASN A 84 2.09 14.52 -14.00
N GLY A 85 2.77 13.72 -13.17
CA GLY A 85 3.89 14.17 -12.34
C GLY A 85 3.49 14.92 -11.05
N GLU A 86 2.19 15.08 -10.81
CA GLU A 86 1.64 15.70 -9.59
C GLU A 86 1.28 14.64 -8.55
N LYS A 87 1.41 14.99 -7.29
CA LYS A 87 1.04 14.16 -6.14
C LYS A 87 -0.16 14.77 -5.42
N GLU A 88 -1.28 14.08 -5.45
CA GLU A 88 -2.50 14.44 -4.71
C GLU A 88 -2.66 13.54 -3.49
N VAL A 89 -2.89 14.14 -2.32
CA VAL A 89 -3.13 13.39 -1.08
C VAL A 89 -4.57 12.90 -1.03
N LEU A 90 -4.74 11.62 -0.74
CA LEU A 90 -6.03 10.97 -0.50
C LEU A 90 -6.15 10.66 0.99
N GLN A 91 -7.23 11.12 1.63
CA GLN A 91 -7.50 10.80 3.02
C GLN A 91 -8.99 10.87 3.33
N GLY A 92 -9.42 10.05 4.25
CA GLY A 92 -10.80 10.06 4.72
C GLY A 92 -11.01 9.09 5.87
N SER A 93 -12.19 9.11 6.44
CA SER A 93 -12.56 8.25 7.56
C SER A 93 -14.07 7.97 7.57
N GLY A 94 -14.45 6.93 8.31
CA GLY A 94 -15.84 6.56 8.54
C GLY A 94 -16.02 5.88 9.88
N ASN A 95 -17.27 5.80 10.32
CA ASN A 95 -17.64 5.19 11.60
C ASN A 95 -18.89 4.30 11.49
N ASP A 96 -19.28 3.90 10.28
CA ASP A 96 -20.36 2.94 10.11
C ASP A 96 -20.04 1.64 10.86
N ALA A 97 -21.00 1.12 11.61
CA ALA A 97 -20.77 0.02 12.54
C ALA A 97 -20.40 -1.30 11.81
N GLU A 98 -20.99 -1.55 10.66
CA GLU A 98 -20.72 -2.75 9.89
C GLU A 98 -19.34 -2.68 9.26
N MET A 99 -19.01 -1.56 8.62
CA MET A 99 -17.69 -1.29 8.10
C MET A 99 -16.65 -1.35 9.22
N ALA A 100 -16.87 -0.70 10.36
CA ALA A 100 -15.98 -0.71 11.52
C ALA A 100 -15.67 -2.12 12.03
N SER A 101 -16.57 -3.09 11.81
CA SER A 101 -16.33 -4.51 12.15
C SER A 101 -15.21 -5.16 11.35
N MET A 102 -14.87 -4.64 10.19
CA MET A 102 -13.74 -5.08 9.35
C MET A 102 -12.43 -4.36 9.67
N ARG A 103 -12.46 -3.40 10.63
CA ARG A 103 -11.31 -2.66 11.15
C ARG A 103 -10.54 -1.90 10.04
N ASN A 104 -9.19 -2.07 9.98
CA ASN A 104 -8.33 -1.44 8.98
C ASN A 104 -8.69 -1.81 7.52
N VAL A 105 -9.23 -3.02 7.31
CA VAL A 105 -9.67 -3.45 5.97
C VAL A 105 -10.72 -2.51 5.38
N SER A 106 -11.57 -1.90 6.22
CA SER A 106 -12.53 -0.88 5.76
C SER A 106 -11.84 0.38 5.26
N GLY A 107 -10.74 0.76 5.90
CA GLY A 107 -9.89 1.85 5.42
C GLY A 107 -9.27 1.53 4.07
N GLU A 108 -8.73 0.31 3.89
CA GLU A 108 -8.18 -0.16 2.61
C GLU A 108 -9.23 -0.09 1.48
N ILE A 109 -10.44 -0.60 1.74
CA ILE A 109 -11.56 -0.55 0.79
C ILE A 109 -11.89 0.89 0.42
N LEU A 110 -12.08 1.77 1.40
CA LEU A 110 -12.40 3.18 1.14
C LEU A 110 -11.28 3.90 0.41
N GLY A 111 -10.03 3.63 0.76
CA GLY A 111 -8.87 4.23 0.10
C GLY A 111 -8.78 3.83 -1.38
N ALA A 112 -8.98 2.55 -1.69
CA ALA A 112 -9.01 2.06 -3.06
C ALA A 112 -10.17 2.68 -3.87
N MET A 113 -11.38 2.75 -3.28
CA MET A 113 -12.51 3.42 -3.92
C MET A 113 -12.24 4.90 -4.18
N ALA A 114 -11.71 5.62 -3.20
CA ALA A 114 -11.39 7.04 -3.31
C ALA A 114 -10.35 7.32 -4.42
N ALA A 115 -9.34 6.47 -4.54
CA ALA A 115 -8.34 6.58 -5.60
C ALA A 115 -8.95 6.40 -6.99
N VAL A 116 -9.82 5.39 -7.16
CA VAL A 116 -10.53 5.14 -8.42
C VAL A 116 -11.50 6.27 -8.73
N GLU A 117 -12.29 6.72 -7.76
CA GLU A 117 -13.23 7.82 -7.93
C GLU A 117 -12.52 9.10 -8.36
N ARG A 118 -11.43 9.44 -7.71
CA ARG A 118 -10.63 10.61 -8.05
C ARG A 118 -10.05 10.52 -9.46
N ALA A 119 -9.54 9.36 -9.85
CA ALA A 119 -9.05 9.13 -11.21
C ALA A 119 -10.15 9.29 -12.28
N ILE A 120 -11.38 8.84 -11.97
CA ILE A 120 -12.54 9.04 -12.86
C ILE A 120 -12.91 10.52 -12.96
N GLU A 121 -12.98 11.26 -11.85
CA GLU A 121 -13.26 12.71 -11.83
C GLU A 121 -12.25 13.49 -12.68
N LEU A 122 -10.98 13.13 -12.61
CA LEU A 122 -9.89 13.69 -13.39
C LEU A 122 -9.90 13.21 -14.87
N LYS A 123 -10.84 12.33 -15.24
CA LYS A 123 -10.95 11.73 -16.59
C LYS A 123 -9.67 11.04 -17.05
N LEU A 124 -8.98 10.40 -16.11
CA LEU A 124 -7.78 9.64 -16.42
C LEU A 124 -8.16 8.32 -17.13
N PRO A 125 -7.35 7.83 -18.07
CA PRO A 125 -7.66 6.63 -18.84
C PRO A 125 -7.48 5.34 -18.04
N GLU A 126 -6.58 5.37 -17.05
CA GLU A 126 -6.28 4.22 -16.20
C GLU A 126 -5.73 4.66 -14.84
N VAL A 127 -5.79 3.76 -13.86
CA VAL A 127 -5.14 3.91 -12.56
C VAL A 127 -4.62 2.57 -12.07
N THR A 128 -3.40 2.55 -11.57
CA THR A 128 -2.82 1.39 -10.88
C THR A 128 -2.91 1.59 -9.37
N ILE A 129 -3.53 0.66 -8.66
CA ILE A 129 -3.68 0.72 -7.20
C ILE A 129 -2.63 -0.18 -6.55
N TYR A 130 -1.74 0.41 -5.76
CA TYR A 130 -0.82 -0.31 -4.89
C TYR A 130 -1.43 -0.45 -3.50
N TYR A 131 -1.52 -1.68 -3.02
CA TYR A 131 -2.13 -2.05 -1.75
C TYR A 131 -1.26 -3.10 -1.05
N ASP A 132 -1.40 -3.26 0.25
CA ASP A 132 -0.72 -4.30 1.02
C ASP A 132 -1.64 -5.45 1.43
N TYR A 133 -2.96 -5.26 1.35
CA TYR A 133 -3.95 -6.27 1.65
C TYR A 133 -4.55 -6.90 0.38
N MET A 134 -4.23 -8.16 0.12
CA MET A 134 -4.65 -8.89 -1.09
C MET A 134 -6.18 -8.91 -1.32
N GLY A 135 -6.99 -8.73 -0.27
CA GLY A 135 -8.44 -8.65 -0.39
C GLY A 135 -8.91 -7.54 -1.32
N ILE A 136 -8.14 -6.47 -1.46
CA ILE A 136 -8.46 -5.35 -2.36
C ILE A 136 -8.57 -5.83 -3.81
N GLU A 137 -7.63 -6.62 -4.27
CA GLU A 137 -7.68 -7.22 -5.62
C GLU A 137 -8.72 -8.34 -5.69
N MET A 138 -8.65 -9.29 -4.76
CA MET A 138 -9.44 -10.52 -4.81
C MET A 138 -10.96 -10.26 -4.74
N TRP A 139 -11.39 -9.25 -4.01
CA TRP A 139 -12.81 -8.84 -4.00
C TRP A 139 -13.18 -8.05 -5.25
N ALA A 140 -12.31 -7.14 -5.71
CA ALA A 140 -12.55 -6.37 -6.93
C ALA A 140 -12.67 -7.27 -8.18
N GLU A 141 -11.91 -8.37 -8.24
CA GLU A 141 -11.97 -9.37 -9.31
C GLU A 141 -13.05 -10.43 -9.09
N GLY A 142 -13.69 -10.46 -7.92
CA GLY A 142 -14.72 -11.44 -7.59
C GLY A 142 -14.17 -12.84 -7.23
N ALA A 143 -12.85 -12.96 -7.06
CA ALA A 143 -12.19 -14.23 -6.74
C ALA A 143 -12.47 -14.72 -5.31
N TRP A 144 -12.61 -13.79 -4.36
CA TRP A 144 -13.00 -14.14 -2.99
C TRP A 144 -14.49 -13.96 -2.73
N LYS A 145 -15.03 -14.81 -1.84
CA LYS A 145 -16.41 -14.68 -1.35
C LYS A 145 -16.56 -13.33 -0.60
N ARG A 146 -17.70 -12.71 -0.79
CA ARG A 146 -18.12 -11.45 -0.19
C ARG A 146 -19.24 -11.71 0.80
N ASN A 147 -18.90 -11.84 2.08
CA ASN A 147 -19.83 -12.19 3.16
C ASN A 147 -20.21 -10.97 4.02
N ARG A 148 -19.64 -9.80 3.74
CA ARG A 148 -19.89 -8.54 4.43
C ARG A 148 -20.48 -7.54 3.45
N GLN A 149 -21.40 -6.70 3.93
CA GLN A 149 -22.01 -5.66 3.09
C GLN A 149 -20.97 -4.74 2.47
N GLY A 150 -19.92 -4.37 3.23
CA GLY A 150 -18.81 -3.56 2.73
C GLY A 150 -18.05 -4.21 1.58
N THR A 151 -17.79 -5.53 1.62
CA THR A 151 -17.11 -6.23 0.52
C THR A 151 -18.00 -6.43 -0.69
N ILE A 152 -19.31 -6.55 -0.51
CA ILE A 152 -20.29 -6.61 -1.60
C ILE A 152 -20.36 -5.25 -2.30
N ALA A 153 -20.55 -4.17 -1.54
CA ALA A 153 -20.59 -2.81 -2.08
C ALA A 153 -19.30 -2.42 -2.80
N TYR A 154 -18.15 -2.82 -2.26
CA TYR A 154 -16.86 -2.62 -2.89
C TYR A 154 -16.77 -3.30 -4.26
N TYR A 155 -17.16 -4.56 -4.34
CA TYR A 155 -17.20 -5.29 -5.61
C TYR A 155 -18.10 -4.61 -6.65
N GLU A 156 -19.33 -4.28 -6.26
CA GLU A 156 -20.30 -3.62 -7.14
C GLU A 156 -19.77 -2.28 -7.66
N TYR A 157 -19.15 -1.49 -6.77
CA TYR A 157 -18.51 -0.25 -7.12
C TYR A 157 -17.39 -0.47 -8.15
N MET A 158 -16.47 -1.41 -7.89
CA MET A 158 -15.36 -1.69 -8.79
C MET A 158 -15.83 -2.21 -10.15
N GLN A 159 -16.86 -3.06 -10.21
CA GLN A 159 -17.42 -3.49 -11.49
C GLN A 159 -18.01 -2.32 -12.27
N SER A 160 -18.70 -1.39 -11.61
CA SER A 160 -19.21 -0.18 -12.24
C SER A 160 -18.09 0.75 -12.73
N ALA A 161 -17.05 0.91 -11.91
CA ALA A 161 -15.90 1.76 -12.23
C ALA A 161 -15.08 1.24 -13.42
N LYS A 162 -14.94 -0.08 -13.58
CA LYS A 162 -14.24 -0.72 -14.73
C LYS A 162 -14.88 -0.34 -16.10
N ASN A 163 -16.14 0.08 -16.13
CA ASN A 163 -16.77 0.59 -17.34
C ASN A 163 -16.35 2.03 -17.68
N LYS A 164 -15.75 2.75 -16.74
CA LYS A 164 -15.37 4.16 -16.86
C LYS A 164 -13.85 4.37 -16.95
N ILE A 165 -13.09 3.53 -16.31
CA ILE A 165 -11.62 3.63 -16.21
C ILE A 165 -11.00 2.24 -16.18
N ARG A 166 -9.80 2.09 -16.74
CA ARG A 166 -9.01 0.86 -16.57
C ARG A 166 -8.36 0.84 -15.20
N ILE A 167 -8.68 -0.17 -14.38
CA ILE A 167 -8.11 -0.37 -13.05
C ILE A 167 -7.09 -1.53 -13.13
N LYS A 168 -5.90 -1.33 -12.55
CA LYS A 168 -4.79 -2.31 -12.50
C LYS A 168 -4.34 -2.50 -11.07
#